data_b09ad16139866d9634b09aa7e0c4b224
#
_entry.id   b09ad16139866d9634b09aa7e0c4b224
#
_cell.length_a   1.000
_cell.length_b   1.000
_cell.length_c   1.000
_cell.angle_alpha   90.00
_cell.angle_beta   90.00
_cell.angle_gamma   90.00
#
_symmetry.space_group_name_H-M   'P 1'
#
loop_
_entity.id
_entity.type
_entity.pdbx_description
1 polymer ?
#
loop_
_entity_poly.entity_id
_entity_poly.type
_entity_poly.pdbx_seq_one_letter_code
_entity_poly.pdbx_strand_id
1 'polypeptide(L)'
;YNMVYWGTPKYDEPIHNSPQIVSPGLLEGADLSKLYFSLRSIGNGLYSPVYDLVHAVKSAHIGTDALQTSLSRVSSGLKMVIKQSDGSAFIPEIASVKVNIGNIAEKINFYTGTAENMTKTVQFELSRSEDGLSYGNITVMLFPSAANPPLELIITLQDGTEYKLSENLNATLSPNTRLTLNINVGKILVDGNPGDFDYDDWNEESETIDF
;
A
#
# COMPACT_ATOMS: atom_id res chain seq x y z
N TYR A 1 -24.26 14.45 -20.81
CA TYR A 1 -23.63 14.61 -19.50
C TYR A 1 -22.57 13.55 -19.31
N ASN A 2 -21.45 13.90 -18.66
CA ASN A 2 -20.45 12.93 -18.19
C ASN A 2 -20.70 12.65 -16.72
N MET A 3 -20.94 11.39 -16.40
CA MET A 3 -21.15 10.92 -15.03
C MET A 3 -19.87 10.26 -14.52
N VAL A 4 -19.43 10.65 -13.35
CA VAL A 4 -18.25 10.10 -12.69
C VAL A 4 -18.72 9.28 -11.48
N TYR A 5 -18.28 8.03 -11.40
CA TYR A 5 -18.64 7.10 -10.35
C TYR A 5 -17.41 6.77 -9.51
N TRP A 6 -17.56 6.80 -8.21
CA TRP A 6 -16.59 6.36 -7.24
C TRP A 6 -17.21 5.46 -6.20
N GLY A 7 -16.46 4.52 -5.72
CA GLY A 7 -16.89 3.61 -4.67
C GLY A 7 -15.71 2.95 -3.96
N THR A 8 -16.04 2.28 -2.86
CA THR A 8 -15.14 1.40 -2.12
C THR A 8 -15.77 0.01 -2.13
N PRO A 9 -15.09 -1.01 -2.70
CA PRO A 9 -15.60 -2.37 -2.67
C PRO A 9 -15.76 -2.89 -1.24
N LYS A 10 -16.68 -3.82 -1.07
CA LYS A 10 -16.72 -4.64 0.15
C LYS A 10 -15.82 -5.83 -0.04
N TYR A 11 -15.09 -6.18 1.01
CA TYR A 11 -14.23 -7.35 1.03
C TYR A 11 -14.77 -8.39 1.98
N ASP A 12 -14.61 -9.65 1.60
CA ASP A 12 -14.79 -10.79 2.51
C ASP A 12 -13.55 -11.01 3.40
N GLU A 13 -12.38 -10.50 2.95
CA GLU A 13 -11.13 -10.52 3.70
C GLU A 13 -10.87 -9.19 4.42
N PRO A 14 -10.26 -9.21 5.62
CA PRO A 14 -9.89 -7.98 6.29
C PRO A 14 -8.81 -7.23 5.50
N ILE A 15 -9.07 -5.95 5.21
CA ILE A 15 -8.08 -5.01 4.73
C ILE A 15 -7.65 -4.11 5.90
N HIS A 16 -6.55 -3.37 5.70
CA HIS A 16 -6.03 -2.45 6.71
C HIS A 16 -7.16 -1.55 7.25
N ASN A 17 -7.36 -1.57 8.57
CA ASN A 17 -8.54 -1.01 9.23
C ASN A 17 -8.46 0.50 9.53
N SER A 18 -7.37 1.17 9.18
CA SER A 18 -7.14 2.60 9.40
C SER A 18 -6.63 3.33 8.16
N PRO A 19 -7.21 3.11 6.96
CA PRO A 19 -6.82 3.85 5.78
C PRO A 19 -7.23 5.33 5.95
N GLN A 20 -6.42 6.22 5.40
CA GLN A 20 -6.70 7.65 5.44
C GLN A 20 -6.51 8.26 4.06
N ILE A 21 -7.43 9.11 3.66
CA ILE A 21 -7.39 9.81 2.37
C ILE A 21 -7.90 11.24 2.54
N VAL A 22 -7.37 12.14 1.73
CA VAL A 22 -7.94 13.48 1.59
C VAL A 22 -8.92 13.43 0.41
N SER A 23 -10.20 13.59 0.74
CA SER A 23 -11.27 13.63 -0.27
C SER A 23 -11.24 14.92 -1.07
N PRO A 24 -11.64 14.89 -2.36
CA PRO A 24 -11.80 16.12 -3.14
C PRO A 24 -12.92 16.99 -2.54
N GLY A 25 -12.74 18.28 -2.52
CA GLY A 25 -13.77 19.24 -2.11
C GLY A 25 -14.81 19.41 -3.23
N LEU A 26 -15.82 18.53 -3.27
CA LEU A 26 -16.91 18.62 -4.26
C LEU A 26 -17.85 19.76 -3.91
N LEU A 27 -17.94 20.74 -4.82
CA LEU A 27 -18.88 21.85 -4.75
C LEU A 27 -19.63 21.94 -6.09
N GLU A 28 -20.85 22.47 -6.07
CA GLU A 28 -21.59 22.77 -7.28
C GLU A 28 -20.81 23.73 -8.18
N GLY A 29 -20.68 23.42 -9.45
CA GLY A 29 -19.89 24.19 -10.43
C GLY A 29 -18.39 23.93 -10.40
N ALA A 30 -17.90 23.01 -9.56
CA ALA A 30 -16.48 22.66 -9.55
C ALA A 30 -16.07 21.94 -10.84
N ASP A 31 -14.88 22.28 -11.34
CA ASP A 31 -14.26 21.56 -12.46
C ASP A 31 -13.68 20.23 -11.95
N LEU A 32 -14.38 19.14 -12.23
CA LEU A 32 -14.01 17.80 -11.76
C LEU A 32 -12.62 17.36 -12.21
N SER A 33 -12.12 17.89 -13.35
CA SER A 33 -10.78 17.57 -13.85
C SER A 33 -9.64 18.12 -12.98
N LYS A 34 -9.96 19.07 -12.10
CA LYS A 34 -9.02 19.72 -11.15
C LYS A 34 -9.15 19.19 -9.73
N LEU A 35 -10.03 18.22 -9.50
CA LEU A 35 -10.24 17.60 -8.20
C LEU A 35 -9.45 16.31 -8.10
N TYR A 36 -9.03 15.99 -6.87
CA TYR A 36 -8.20 14.81 -6.59
C TYR A 36 -8.57 14.16 -5.26
N PHE A 37 -8.49 12.83 -5.21
CA PHE A 37 -8.21 12.12 -3.97
C PHE A 37 -6.70 12.17 -3.73
N SER A 38 -6.28 12.53 -2.53
CA SER A 38 -4.86 12.68 -2.22
C SER A 38 -4.45 11.88 -0.99
N LEU A 39 -3.19 11.48 -0.93
CA LEU A 39 -2.62 10.83 0.24
C LEU A 39 -2.75 11.73 1.48
N ARG A 40 -3.00 11.12 2.64
CA ARG A 40 -3.00 11.80 3.94
C ARG A 40 -1.62 11.75 4.55
N SER A 41 -1.02 12.92 4.80
CA SER A 41 0.25 13.00 5.52
C SER A 41 0.10 12.58 6.99
N ILE A 42 1.07 11.82 7.46
CA ILE A 42 1.25 11.43 8.87
C ILE A 42 2.46 12.11 9.52
N GLY A 43 3.06 13.08 8.84
CA GLY A 43 4.24 13.82 9.29
C GLY A 43 5.54 13.30 8.67
N ASN A 44 6.63 14.05 8.82
CA ASN A 44 7.99 13.70 8.38
C ASN A 44 8.11 13.28 6.90
N GLY A 45 7.24 13.78 6.02
CA GLY A 45 7.22 13.40 4.61
C GLY A 45 6.60 12.03 4.32
N LEU A 46 6.01 11.38 5.32
CA LEU A 46 5.37 10.09 5.23
C LEU A 46 3.85 10.23 5.11
N TYR A 47 3.22 9.22 4.51
CA TYR A 47 1.80 9.17 4.23
C TYR A 47 1.20 7.83 4.68
N SER A 48 -0.10 7.84 5.00
CA SER A 48 -0.83 6.62 5.36
C SER A 48 -1.28 5.83 4.14
N PRO A 49 -1.55 4.50 4.29
CA PRO A 49 -2.32 3.71 3.33
C PRO A 49 -3.67 4.34 3.02
N VAL A 50 -4.24 4.01 1.86
CA VAL A 50 -5.48 4.56 1.35
C VAL A 50 -6.65 3.57 1.46
N TYR A 51 -7.86 4.06 1.17
CA TYR A 51 -9.01 3.19 0.90
C TYR A 51 -8.85 2.48 -0.44
N ASP A 52 -9.47 1.32 -0.58
CA ASP A 52 -9.67 0.76 -1.90
C ASP A 52 -10.69 1.58 -2.66
N LEU A 53 -10.29 2.05 -3.83
CA LEU A 53 -11.10 2.93 -4.65
C LEU A 53 -11.38 2.31 -6.02
N VAL A 54 -12.64 2.35 -6.43
CA VAL A 54 -13.07 2.00 -7.77
C VAL A 54 -13.68 3.21 -8.46
N HIS A 55 -13.51 3.29 -9.78
CA HIS A 55 -13.83 4.45 -10.59
C HIS A 55 -14.43 4.05 -11.95
N ALA A 56 -15.32 4.87 -12.47
CA ALA A 56 -15.75 4.86 -13.86
C ALA A 56 -16.19 6.24 -14.32
N VAL A 57 -16.06 6.50 -15.61
CA VAL A 57 -16.66 7.65 -16.29
C VAL A 57 -17.55 7.13 -17.42
N LYS A 58 -18.77 7.64 -17.49
CA LYS A 58 -19.71 7.29 -18.55
C LYS A 58 -20.44 8.53 -19.05
N SER A 59 -20.49 8.70 -20.37
CA SER A 59 -21.39 9.66 -21.00
C SER A 59 -22.82 9.10 -21.01
N ALA A 60 -23.78 9.91 -20.65
CA ALA A 60 -25.19 9.53 -20.57
C ALA A 60 -26.12 10.65 -21.04
N HIS A 61 -27.25 10.27 -21.63
CA HIS A 61 -28.34 11.18 -21.93
C HIS A 61 -29.42 11.03 -20.85
N ILE A 62 -29.65 12.13 -20.11
CA ILE A 62 -30.63 12.13 -19.03
C ILE A 62 -32.05 11.89 -19.58
N GLY A 63 -32.72 10.92 -19.01
CA GLY A 63 -34.09 10.57 -19.33
C GLY A 63 -34.30 9.45 -20.37
N THR A 64 -33.22 8.99 -21.00
CA THR A 64 -33.32 7.93 -22.06
C THR A 64 -32.43 6.72 -21.79
N ASP A 65 -31.34 6.85 -21.06
CA ASP A 65 -30.37 5.78 -20.86
C ASP A 65 -30.56 5.05 -19.51
N ALA A 66 -30.53 3.71 -19.59
CA ALA A 66 -30.33 2.89 -18.41
C ALA A 66 -28.84 3.06 -17.95
N LEU A 67 -28.64 3.57 -16.76
CA LEU A 67 -27.31 3.82 -16.22
C LEU A 67 -26.71 2.55 -15.63
N GLN A 68 -25.99 1.81 -16.48
CA GLN A 68 -25.20 0.65 -16.07
C GLN A 68 -23.76 0.88 -16.45
N THR A 69 -22.82 0.70 -15.50
CA THR A 69 -21.38 0.85 -15.75
C THR A 69 -20.59 -0.13 -14.89
N SER A 70 -19.46 -0.58 -15.41
CA SER A 70 -18.47 -1.35 -14.64
C SER A 70 -17.48 -0.40 -14.02
N LEU A 71 -17.15 -0.62 -12.74
CA LEU A 71 -16.16 0.14 -12.01
C LEU A 71 -14.82 -0.60 -12.06
N SER A 72 -13.74 0.13 -12.32
CA SER A 72 -12.37 -0.40 -12.32
C SER A 72 -11.62 0.10 -11.10
N ARG A 73 -10.84 -0.78 -10.44
CA ARG A 73 -10.03 -0.42 -9.29
C ARG A 73 -8.88 0.50 -9.73
N VAL A 74 -8.68 1.60 -9.01
CA VAL A 74 -7.59 2.56 -9.24
C VAL A 74 -6.47 2.44 -8.20
N SER A 75 -6.68 1.67 -7.14
CA SER A 75 -5.70 1.31 -6.11
C SER A 75 -5.03 -0.03 -6.39
N SER A 76 -3.95 -0.32 -5.70
CA SER A 76 -3.25 -1.60 -5.65
C SER A 76 -3.22 -2.14 -4.23
N GLY A 77 -3.17 -3.46 -4.06
CA GLY A 77 -3.02 -4.12 -2.77
C GLY A 77 -1.58 -4.57 -2.54
N LEU A 78 -1.09 -4.45 -1.30
CA LEU A 78 0.19 -4.99 -0.87
C LEU A 78 0.02 -5.84 0.38
N LYS A 79 0.46 -7.10 0.31
CA LYS A 79 0.55 -8.01 1.44
C LYS A 79 2.01 -8.42 1.63
N MET A 80 2.46 -8.41 2.88
CA MET A 80 3.83 -8.78 3.21
C MET A 80 3.86 -9.81 4.32
N VAL A 81 4.79 -10.75 4.21
CA VAL A 81 5.10 -11.72 5.26
C VAL A 81 6.62 -11.79 5.39
N ILE A 82 7.12 -11.52 6.58
CA ILE A 82 8.54 -11.55 6.90
C ILE A 82 8.79 -12.70 7.85
N LYS A 83 9.81 -13.51 7.57
CA LYS A 83 10.27 -14.64 8.39
C LYS A 83 11.77 -14.58 8.59
N GLN A 84 12.26 -15.23 9.63
CA GLN A 84 13.70 -15.49 9.74
C GLN A 84 14.12 -16.58 8.75
N SER A 85 15.27 -16.41 8.13
CA SER A 85 15.81 -17.36 7.12
C SER A 85 16.06 -18.76 7.68
N ASP A 86 16.37 -18.86 8.98
CA ASP A 86 16.55 -20.14 9.68
C ASP A 86 15.23 -20.76 10.20
N GLY A 87 14.10 -20.11 9.94
CA GLY A 87 12.77 -20.54 10.41
C GLY A 87 12.52 -20.38 11.90
N SER A 88 13.43 -19.74 12.64
CA SER A 88 13.27 -19.49 14.07
C SER A 88 12.25 -18.37 14.35
N ALA A 89 11.75 -18.31 15.58
CA ALA A 89 10.89 -17.20 16.01
C ALA A 89 11.70 -15.90 16.13
N PHE A 90 11.06 -14.79 15.84
CA PHE A 90 11.62 -13.48 16.11
C PHE A 90 11.79 -13.24 17.62
N ILE A 91 12.85 -12.53 17.99
CA ILE A 91 13.14 -12.20 19.37
C ILE A 91 12.01 -11.34 19.96
N PRO A 92 11.69 -11.50 21.27
CA PRO A 92 10.62 -10.72 21.91
C PRO A 92 10.96 -9.24 22.08
N GLU A 93 12.22 -8.86 21.97
CA GLU A 93 12.72 -7.50 22.10
C GLU A 93 12.34 -6.57 20.95
N ILE A 94 11.78 -7.10 19.85
CA ILE A 94 11.28 -6.26 18.75
C ILE A 94 10.03 -5.52 19.22
N ALA A 95 10.13 -4.19 19.27
CA ALA A 95 9.04 -3.30 19.65
C ALA A 95 8.09 -3.03 18.48
N SER A 96 8.63 -2.81 17.26
CA SER A 96 7.82 -2.58 16.06
C SER A 96 8.58 -2.95 14.78
N VAL A 97 7.80 -3.28 13.75
CA VAL A 97 8.31 -3.49 12.39
C VAL A 97 7.48 -2.62 11.44
N LYS A 98 8.11 -1.62 10.84
CA LYS A 98 7.49 -0.68 9.92
C LYS A 98 8.02 -0.84 8.52
N VAL A 99 7.17 -0.54 7.56
CA VAL A 99 7.48 -0.57 6.13
C VAL A 99 7.27 0.82 5.56
N ASN A 100 8.29 1.31 4.86
CA ASN A 100 8.20 2.47 4.00
C ASN A 100 8.24 2.00 2.55
N ILE A 101 7.26 2.38 1.75
CA ILE A 101 7.29 2.14 0.30
C ILE A 101 7.22 3.47 -0.43
N GLY A 102 8.23 3.72 -1.27
CA GLY A 102 8.40 4.97 -1.99
C GLY A 102 7.79 4.97 -3.38
N ASN A 103 7.96 6.09 -4.06
CA ASN A 103 7.49 6.31 -5.44
C ASN A 103 5.98 6.02 -5.64
N ILE A 104 5.18 6.21 -4.59
CA ILE A 104 3.72 6.09 -4.63
C ILE A 104 3.12 7.40 -5.17
N ALA A 105 2.06 7.29 -5.96
CA ALA A 105 1.33 8.45 -6.46
C ALA A 105 0.80 9.30 -5.30
N GLU A 106 0.95 10.61 -5.40
CA GLU A 106 0.45 11.56 -4.40
C GLU A 106 -1.07 11.66 -4.42
N LYS A 107 -1.64 11.51 -5.62
CA LYS A 107 -3.06 11.77 -5.85
C LYS A 107 -3.61 11.02 -7.05
N ILE A 108 -4.93 10.83 -7.04
CA ILE A 108 -5.72 10.28 -8.16
C ILE A 108 -6.67 11.36 -8.66
N ASN A 109 -6.65 11.63 -9.95
CA ASN A 109 -7.55 12.61 -10.56
C ASN A 109 -9.01 12.13 -10.45
N PHE A 110 -9.88 13.00 -9.95
CA PHE A 110 -11.27 12.66 -9.68
C PHE A 110 -12.07 12.33 -10.95
N TYR A 111 -11.78 13.03 -12.05
CA TYR A 111 -12.49 12.82 -13.30
C TYR A 111 -11.97 11.62 -14.08
N THR A 112 -10.65 11.47 -14.19
CA THR A 112 -10.04 10.43 -15.04
C THR A 112 -9.69 9.13 -14.33
N GLY A 113 -9.59 9.12 -12.99
CA GLY A 113 -9.06 8.00 -12.22
C GLY A 113 -7.55 7.80 -12.36
N THR A 114 -6.84 8.73 -12.99
CA THR A 114 -5.40 8.62 -13.28
C THR A 114 -4.56 8.99 -12.07
N ALA A 115 -3.55 8.16 -11.77
CA ALA A 115 -2.56 8.41 -10.74
C ALA A 115 -1.53 9.46 -11.19
N GLU A 116 -1.16 10.38 -10.31
CA GLU A 116 -0.24 11.48 -10.62
C GLU A 116 0.79 11.67 -9.50
N ASN A 117 1.98 12.16 -9.89
CA ASN A 117 3.07 12.53 -9.00
C ASN A 117 3.56 11.37 -8.11
N MET A 118 4.17 10.37 -8.72
CA MET A 118 4.67 9.14 -8.05
C MET A 118 5.98 9.41 -7.31
N THR A 119 5.93 10.18 -6.22
CA THR A 119 7.10 10.65 -5.45
C THR A 119 6.94 10.51 -3.95
N LYS A 120 5.82 9.96 -3.48
CA LYS A 120 5.52 9.90 -2.05
C LYS A 120 5.92 8.57 -1.44
N THR A 121 6.15 8.59 -0.12
CA THR A 121 6.46 7.40 0.67
C THR A 121 5.30 7.11 1.62
N VAL A 122 4.72 5.94 1.49
CA VAL A 122 3.66 5.45 2.39
C VAL A 122 4.30 4.57 3.46
N GLN A 123 3.90 4.76 4.72
CA GLN A 123 4.33 3.95 5.85
C GLN A 123 3.16 3.18 6.45
N PHE A 124 3.40 1.93 6.82
CA PHE A 124 2.49 1.11 7.61
C PHE A 124 3.30 0.16 8.51
N GLU A 125 2.62 -0.45 9.47
CA GLU A 125 3.23 -1.35 10.46
C GLU A 125 2.79 -2.79 10.21
N LEU A 126 3.71 -3.72 10.46
CA LEU A 126 3.46 -5.16 10.42
C LEU A 126 3.15 -5.67 11.81
N SER A 127 2.22 -6.62 11.88
CA SER A 127 1.85 -7.29 13.13
C SER A 127 2.62 -8.60 13.28
N ARG A 128 3.04 -8.90 14.50
CA ARG A 128 3.65 -10.18 14.86
C ARG A 128 2.58 -11.29 14.85
N SER A 129 2.90 -12.46 14.29
CA SER A 129 2.06 -13.64 14.40
C SER A 129 2.02 -14.17 15.84
N GLU A 130 0.95 -14.91 16.19
CA GLU A 130 0.78 -15.46 17.53
C GLU A 130 1.89 -16.43 17.94
N ASP A 131 2.42 -17.20 16.99
CA ASP A 131 3.53 -18.13 17.16
C ASP A 131 4.90 -17.43 17.20
N GLY A 132 4.95 -16.12 16.85
CA GLY A 132 6.16 -15.33 16.78
C GLY A 132 7.07 -15.65 15.59
N LEU A 133 6.66 -16.52 14.67
CA LEU A 133 7.48 -16.98 13.54
C LEU A 133 7.48 -16.00 12.35
N SER A 134 6.57 -15.01 12.36
CA SER A 134 6.48 -14.05 11.28
C SER A 134 6.01 -12.67 11.74
N TYR A 135 6.29 -11.66 10.90
CA TYR A 135 5.62 -10.38 10.88
C TYR A 135 4.89 -10.23 9.55
N GLY A 136 3.68 -9.69 9.57
CA GLY A 136 2.91 -9.48 8.36
C GLY A 136 1.83 -8.44 8.51
N ASN A 137 1.23 -8.07 7.39
CA ASN A 137 0.06 -7.20 7.37
C ASN A 137 -1.13 -7.94 6.74
N ILE A 138 -2.33 -7.52 7.13
CA ILE A 138 -3.49 -7.65 6.26
C ILE A 138 -3.26 -6.77 5.02
N THR A 139 -3.89 -7.09 3.90
CA THR A 139 -3.68 -6.31 2.66
C THR A 139 -3.88 -4.82 2.92
N VAL A 140 -2.84 -4.03 2.70
CA VAL A 140 -2.93 -2.56 2.68
C VAL A 140 -3.19 -2.09 1.26
N MET A 141 -4.03 -1.07 1.11
CA MET A 141 -4.29 -0.45 -0.19
C MET A 141 -3.41 0.78 -0.37
N LEU A 142 -2.84 0.89 -1.56
CA LEU A 142 -1.93 1.96 -1.96
C LEU A 142 -2.40 2.59 -3.27
N PHE A 143 -2.06 3.83 -3.51
CA PHE A 143 -2.11 4.35 -4.87
C PHE A 143 -1.00 3.69 -5.71
N PRO A 144 -1.12 3.67 -7.04
CA PRO A 144 -0.11 3.08 -7.91
C PRO A 144 1.28 3.68 -7.70
N SER A 145 2.32 2.89 -7.98
CA SER A 145 3.70 3.34 -7.90
C SER A 145 4.32 3.58 -9.27
N ALA A 146 5.46 4.28 -9.30
CA ALA A 146 6.40 4.15 -10.41
C ALA A 146 6.99 2.73 -10.45
N ALA A 147 7.70 2.41 -11.54
CA ALA A 147 8.42 1.14 -11.66
C ALA A 147 9.50 1.01 -10.56
N ASN A 148 9.68 -0.20 -10.08
CA ASN A 148 10.74 -0.54 -9.11
C ASN A 148 10.72 0.38 -7.86
N PRO A 149 9.59 0.49 -7.14
CA PRO A 149 9.51 1.38 -5.99
C PRO A 149 10.47 0.93 -4.88
N PRO A 150 11.17 1.87 -4.22
CA PRO A 150 12.01 1.52 -3.08
C PRO A 150 11.16 1.08 -1.90
N LEU A 151 11.59 0.01 -1.26
CA LEU A 151 11.04 -0.52 -0.03
C LEU A 151 12.09 -0.42 1.08
N GLU A 152 11.71 0.10 2.24
CA GLU A 152 12.53 0.12 3.44
C GLU A 152 11.78 -0.59 4.56
N LEU A 153 12.41 -1.56 5.18
CA LEU A 153 11.95 -2.21 6.38
C LEU A 153 12.70 -1.64 7.58
N ILE A 154 11.96 -1.17 8.60
CA ILE A 154 12.50 -0.58 9.82
C ILE A 154 12.08 -1.46 10.99
N ILE A 155 13.05 -2.11 11.61
CA ILE A 155 12.85 -2.94 12.80
C ILE A 155 13.38 -2.17 14.00
N THR A 156 12.51 -1.85 14.95
CA THR A 156 12.87 -1.12 16.17
C THR A 156 12.82 -2.06 17.36
N LEU A 157 13.88 -2.09 18.15
CA LEU A 157 13.94 -2.83 19.41
C LEU A 157 13.37 -2.02 20.57
N GLN A 158 13.11 -2.69 21.71
CA GLN A 158 12.58 -2.06 22.93
C GLN A 158 13.55 -1.04 23.56
N ASP A 159 14.84 -1.16 23.31
CA ASP A 159 15.87 -0.20 23.74
C ASP A 159 15.97 1.03 22.81
N GLY A 160 15.19 1.06 21.73
CA GLY A 160 15.21 2.13 20.74
C GLY A 160 16.20 1.93 19.59
N THR A 161 16.96 0.84 19.57
CA THR A 161 17.84 0.51 18.44
C THR A 161 17.02 0.25 17.19
N GLU A 162 17.43 0.82 16.05
CA GLU A 162 16.77 0.63 14.75
C GLU A 162 17.70 -0.09 13.77
N TYR A 163 17.13 -1.10 13.10
CA TYR A 163 17.73 -1.77 11.95
C TYR A 163 16.94 -1.43 10.70
N LYS A 164 17.63 -1.07 9.61
CA LYS A 164 17.01 -0.69 8.34
C LYS A 164 17.51 -1.57 7.21
N LEU A 165 16.58 -2.17 6.50
CA LEU A 165 16.83 -2.92 5.27
C LEU A 165 16.16 -2.19 4.13
N SER A 166 16.87 -1.95 3.04
CA SER A 166 16.34 -1.21 1.90
C SER A 166 16.63 -1.94 0.60
N GLU A 167 15.61 -2.11 -0.23
CA GLU A 167 15.69 -2.75 -1.53
C GLU A 167 14.72 -2.07 -2.51
N ASN A 168 14.96 -2.21 -3.80
CA ASN A 168 14.01 -1.81 -4.83
C ASN A 168 13.20 -3.04 -5.27
N LEU A 169 11.88 -2.93 -5.24
CA LEU A 169 11.04 -4.01 -5.77
C LEU A 169 11.25 -4.16 -7.28
N ASN A 170 11.29 -5.40 -7.76
CA ASN A 170 11.30 -5.69 -9.19
C ASN A 170 9.90 -5.69 -9.81
N ALA A 171 8.91 -5.14 -9.10
CA ALA A 171 7.53 -5.06 -9.48
C ALA A 171 7.05 -3.61 -9.48
N THR A 172 5.88 -3.39 -10.09
CA THR A 172 5.16 -2.10 -10.05
C THR A 172 3.84 -2.33 -9.35
N LEU A 173 3.48 -1.48 -8.41
CA LEU A 173 2.14 -1.49 -7.83
C LEU A 173 1.17 -0.85 -8.83
N SER A 174 0.57 -1.68 -9.65
CA SER A 174 -0.36 -1.25 -10.71
C SER A 174 -1.81 -1.22 -10.19
N PRO A 175 -2.70 -0.41 -10.79
CA PRO A 175 -4.12 -0.47 -10.50
C PRO A 175 -4.67 -1.88 -10.67
N ASN A 176 -5.61 -2.26 -9.79
CA ASN A 176 -6.28 -3.57 -9.82
C ASN A 176 -5.35 -4.80 -9.72
N THR A 177 -4.20 -4.64 -9.07
CA THR A 177 -3.28 -5.74 -8.76
C THR A 177 -3.08 -5.88 -7.25
N ARG A 178 -2.75 -7.09 -6.79
CA ARG A 178 -2.28 -7.36 -5.44
C ARG A 178 -0.91 -8.01 -5.51
N LEU A 179 0.09 -7.33 -4.93
CA LEU A 179 1.43 -7.88 -4.76
C LEU A 179 1.53 -8.54 -3.38
N THR A 180 2.03 -9.76 -3.35
CA THR A 180 2.38 -10.47 -2.11
C THR A 180 3.90 -10.63 -2.06
N LEU A 181 4.53 -10.09 -1.01
CA LEU A 181 5.96 -10.18 -0.77
C LEU A 181 6.23 -11.14 0.39
N ASN A 182 7.05 -12.15 0.14
CA ASN A 182 7.61 -13.02 1.16
C ASN A 182 9.09 -12.67 1.33
N ILE A 183 9.46 -12.24 2.54
CA ILE A 183 10.80 -11.75 2.84
C ILE A 183 11.41 -12.65 3.90
N ASN A 184 12.61 -13.17 3.64
CA ASN A 184 13.41 -13.85 4.62
C ASN A 184 14.50 -12.90 5.11
N VAL A 185 14.58 -12.68 6.42
CA VAL A 185 15.61 -11.83 7.03
C VAL A 185 16.57 -12.71 7.82
N GLY A 186 17.85 -12.35 7.80
CA GLY A 186 18.86 -12.97 8.64
C GLY A 186 18.57 -12.76 10.13
N LYS A 187 19.28 -13.47 11.00
CA LYS A 187 19.07 -13.40 12.45
C LYS A 187 19.41 -12.01 12.99
N ILE A 188 18.43 -11.37 13.62
CA ILE A 188 18.62 -10.11 14.33
C ILE A 188 19.23 -10.43 15.69
N LEU A 189 20.51 -10.10 15.87
CA LEU A 189 21.23 -10.35 17.12
C LEU A 189 21.09 -9.14 18.06
N VAL A 190 20.76 -9.42 19.33
CA VAL A 190 20.57 -8.41 20.38
C VAL A 190 21.91 -7.82 20.87
N ASP A 191 23.04 -8.45 20.58
CA ASP A 191 24.36 -8.12 21.13
C ASP A 191 25.15 -7.03 20.36
N GLY A 192 24.48 -5.99 19.85
CA GLY A 192 25.13 -4.76 19.39
C GLY A 192 26.08 -4.86 18.18
N ASN A 193 26.21 -6.02 17.60
CA ASN A 193 26.86 -6.19 16.32
C ASN A 193 25.76 -6.23 15.24
N PRO A 194 25.73 -5.29 14.28
CA PRO A 194 24.84 -5.44 13.15
C PRO A 194 25.27 -6.74 12.45
N GLY A 195 24.55 -7.83 12.73
CA GLY A 195 24.74 -9.07 12.03
C GLY A 195 24.60 -8.79 10.54
N ASP A 196 25.45 -9.40 9.72
CA ASP A 196 25.25 -9.41 8.29
C ASP A 196 23.83 -9.91 8.05
N PHE A 197 22.98 -9.04 7.51
CA PHE A 197 21.67 -9.43 7.05
C PHE A 197 21.88 -10.19 5.74
N ASP A 198 21.89 -11.51 5.85
CA ASP A 198 21.79 -12.35 4.68
C ASP A 198 20.30 -12.39 4.31
N TYR A 199 19.94 -11.74 3.21
CA TYR A 199 18.61 -11.79 2.67
C TYR A 199 18.62 -12.64 1.41
N ASP A 200 17.86 -13.72 1.45
CA ASP A 200 17.54 -14.48 0.25
C ASP A 200 16.70 -13.62 -0.70
N ASP A 201 16.85 -13.84 -2.00
CA ASP A 201 16.14 -13.14 -3.05
C ASP A 201 14.63 -13.06 -2.77
N TRP A 202 14.06 -11.89 -3.04
CA TRP A 202 12.64 -11.61 -2.88
C TRP A 202 11.82 -12.53 -3.78
N ASN A 203 10.96 -13.34 -3.22
CA ASN A 203 9.96 -14.08 -3.97
C ASN A 203 8.73 -13.20 -4.17
N GLU A 204 8.56 -12.67 -5.38
CA GLU A 204 7.41 -11.88 -5.76
C GLU A 204 6.33 -12.77 -6.39
N GLU A 205 5.16 -12.84 -5.78
CA GLU A 205 3.97 -13.40 -6.40
C GLU A 205 2.97 -12.28 -6.65
N SER A 206 2.71 -11.98 -7.92
CA SER A 206 1.65 -11.05 -8.32
C SER A 206 0.38 -11.82 -8.63
N GLU A 207 -0.69 -11.53 -7.91
CA GLU A 207 -2.01 -12.09 -8.17
C GLU A 207 -2.92 -11.00 -8.74
N THR A 208 -3.41 -11.20 -9.97
CA THR A 208 -4.44 -10.34 -10.55
C THR A 208 -5.78 -10.84 -10.06
N ILE A 209 -6.55 -9.98 -9.41
CA ILE A 209 -7.88 -10.32 -8.94
C ILE A 209 -8.88 -9.67 -9.90
N ASP A 210 -9.55 -10.50 -10.70
CA ASP A 210 -10.71 -10.07 -11.49
C ASP A 210 -11.94 -10.06 -10.56
N PHE A 211 -12.61 -8.92 -10.48
CA PHE A 211 -13.83 -8.72 -9.70
C PHE A 211 -15.04 -8.43 -10.60
#